data_2cfa4605f38d9f72fc346dba41a41d87
#
_entry.id   2cfa4605f38d9f72fc346dba41a41d87
#
_cell.length_a   1.000
_cell.length_b   1.000
_cell.length_c   1.000
_cell.angle_alpha   90.00
_cell.angle_beta   90.00
_cell.angle_gamma   90.00
#
_symmetry.space_group_name_H-M   'P 1'
#
loop_
_entity.id
_entity.type
_entity.pdbx_description
1 polymer ?
#
loop_
_entity_poly.entity_id
_entity_poly.type
_entity_poly.pdbx_seq_one_letter_code
_entity_poly.pdbx_strand_id
1 'polypeptide(L)'
;MRSKAGDGYGIMLGDGLACWDFDHVDPADPPAQAVELLSEAIYAEVSTSGHGLHVFVRSSEPSFRRAGVEFYSHSRFIRMTGRRWPK
;
A
#
# COMPACT_ATOMS: atom_id res chain seq x y z
N MET A 1 -11.59 3.24 -8.07
CA MET A 1 -11.58 3.81 -9.41
C MET A 1 -10.21 3.76 -10.07
N ARG A 2 -10.16 3.37 -11.31
CA ARG A 2 -8.90 3.28 -12.03
C ARG A 2 -8.67 4.53 -12.86
N SER A 3 -7.47 5.07 -12.77
CA SER A 3 -7.10 6.26 -13.53
C SER A 3 -5.71 6.03 -14.12
N LYS A 4 -5.56 6.39 -15.38
CA LYS A 4 -4.26 6.29 -16.03
C LYS A 4 -3.54 7.61 -15.87
N ALA A 5 -2.37 7.57 -15.25
CA ALA A 5 -1.53 8.74 -15.04
C ALA A 5 -0.14 8.42 -15.58
N GLY A 6 0.22 9.05 -16.70
CA GLY A 6 1.43 8.66 -17.40
C GLY A 6 1.30 7.23 -17.85
N ASP A 7 2.16 6.37 -17.38
CA ASP A 7 2.17 4.96 -17.76
C ASP A 7 1.59 4.06 -16.68
N GLY A 8 0.79 4.62 -15.79
CA GLY A 8 0.34 3.83 -14.67
C GLY A 8 -1.12 4.01 -14.34
N TYR A 9 -1.53 3.27 -13.35
CA TYR A 9 -2.86 3.33 -12.78
C TYR A 9 -2.73 3.69 -11.31
N GLY A 10 -3.78 4.23 -10.75
CA GLY A 10 -3.81 4.55 -9.35
C GLY A 10 -5.19 4.36 -8.78
N ILE A 11 -5.25 4.42 -7.46
CA ILE A 11 -6.50 4.28 -6.74
C ILE A 11 -6.56 5.37 -5.68
N MET A 12 -7.72 6.00 -5.56
CA MET A 12 -7.95 7.00 -4.53
C MET A 12 -8.48 6.31 -3.29
N LEU A 13 -7.81 6.56 -2.17
CA LEU A 13 -8.23 5.99 -0.89
C LEU A 13 -9.42 6.74 -0.31
N GLY A 14 -10.22 6.03 0.47
CA GLY A 14 -11.39 6.58 1.12
C GLY A 14 -12.51 5.57 1.16
N ASP A 15 -13.60 5.91 1.81
CA ASP A 15 -14.81 5.09 1.89
C ASP A 15 -14.52 3.67 2.40
N GLY A 16 -13.62 3.57 3.37
CA GLY A 16 -13.28 2.29 3.96
C GLY A 16 -12.09 1.60 3.33
N LEU A 17 -11.53 2.15 2.25
CA LEU A 17 -10.33 1.59 1.63
C LEU A 17 -9.11 2.37 2.11
N ALA A 18 -8.15 1.66 2.70
CA ALA A 18 -6.94 2.25 3.25
C ALA A 18 -5.72 1.50 2.76
N CYS A 19 -4.55 2.12 2.93
CA CYS A 19 -3.29 1.53 2.48
C CYS A 19 -2.18 1.79 3.48
N TRP A 20 -1.44 0.73 3.81
CA TRP A 20 -0.18 0.81 4.53
C TRP A 20 0.93 0.92 3.50
N ASP A 21 1.75 1.94 3.62
CA ASP A 21 2.85 2.21 2.69
C ASP A 21 4.17 2.04 3.45
N PHE A 22 4.89 0.98 3.15
CA PHE A 22 6.19 0.68 3.75
C PHE A 22 7.29 1.12 2.81
N ASP A 23 8.11 2.06 3.24
CA ASP A 23 9.24 2.56 2.46
C ASP A 23 10.54 1.92 2.91
N HIS A 24 11.50 1.83 1.99
CA HIS A 24 12.85 1.34 2.27
C HIS A 24 12.86 -0.05 2.88
N VAL A 25 12.05 -0.94 2.30
CA VAL A 25 12.01 -2.35 2.71
C VAL A 25 12.36 -3.23 1.52
N ASP A 26 12.90 -4.41 1.82
CA ASP A 26 13.16 -5.41 0.80
C ASP A 26 11.94 -6.35 0.74
N PRO A 27 11.23 -6.41 -0.38
CA PRO A 27 10.07 -7.30 -0.49
C PRO A 27 10.38 -8.77 -0.24
N ALA A 28 11.64 -9.18 -0.41
CA ALA A 28 12.08 -10.56 -0.15
C ALA A 28 12.39 -10.79 1.33
N ASP A 29 12.55 -9.70 2.10
CA ASP A 29 12.82 -9.76 3.53
C ASP A 29 11.95 -8.71 4.23
N PRO A 30 10.63 -8.87 4.20
CA PRO A 30 9.70 -7.85 4.65
C PRO A 30 9.68 -7.71 6.18
N PRO A 31 9.33 -6.52 6.67
CA PRO A 31 9.15 -6.35 8.11
C PRO A 31 7.98 -7.21 8.62
N ALA A 32 8.09 -7.64 9.87
CA ALA A 32 7.07 -8.51 10.46
C ALA A 32 5.68 -7.89 10.39
N GLN A 33 5.56 -6.59 10.57
CA GLN A 33 4.27 -5.90 10.52
C GLN A 33 3.61 -6.06 9.15
N ALA A 34 4.38 -5.99 8.07
CA ALA A 34 3.82 -6.16 6.74
C ALA A 34 3.28 -7.58 6.56
N VAL A 35 4.02 -8.57 7.06
CA VAL A 35 3.58 -9.96 6.98
C VAL A 35 2.30 -10.18 7.79
N GLU A 36 2.22 -9.60 8.98
CA GLU A 36 1.04 -9.72 9.82
C GLU A 36 -0.19 -9.12 9.17
N LEU A 37 -0.03 -8.04 8.44
CA LEU A 37 -1.15 -7.38 7.78
C LEU A 37 -1.75 -8.22 6.65
N LEU A 38 -1.03 -9.20 6.14
CA LEU A 38 -1.53 -10.02 5.04
C LEU A 38 -2.81 -10.76 5.38
N SER A 39 -3.02 -11.09 6.65
CA SER A 39 -4.23 -11.81 7.07
C SER A 39 -5.50 -10.99 6.86
N GLU A 40 -5.38 -9.67 6.82
CA GLU A 40 -6.54 -8.80 6.60
C GLU A 40 -6.44 -7.99 5.31
N ALA A 41 -5.41 -8.23 4.52
CA ALA A 41 -5.20 -7.47 3.30
C ALA A 41 -6.21 -7.84 2.22
N ILE A 42 -6.73 -6.81 1.56
CA ILE A 42 -7.54 -6.98 0.36
C ILE A 42 -6.61 -7.29 -0.81
N TYR A 43 -5.46 -6.64 -0.81
CA TYR A 43 -4.48 -6.74 -1.88
C TYR A 43 -3.17 -6.15 -1.40
N ALA A 44 -2.07 -6.69 -1.86
CA ALA A 44 -0.75 -6.14 -1.56
C ALA A 44 0.14 -6.22 -2.78
N GLU A 45 1.05 -5.26 -2.91
CA GLU A 45 1.94 -5.18 -4.06
C GLU A 45 3.26 -4.52 -3.69
N VAL A 46 4.25 -4.73 -4.56
CA VAL A 46 5.55 -4.06 -4.46
C VAL A 46 5.38 -2.65 -5.06
N SER A 47 5.94 -1.64 -4.39
CA SER A 47 5.83 -0.26 -4.84
C SER A 47 6.63 -0.02 -6.13
N THR A 48 6.44 1.18 -6.72
CA THR A 48 7.08 1.54 -7.98
C THR A 48 8.60 1.44 -7.93
N SER A 49 9.20 1.83 -6.80
CA SER A 49 10.65 1.80 -6.65
C SER A 49 11.22 0.40 -6.56
N GLY A 50 10.39 -0.60 -6.21
CA GLY A 50 10.87 -1.93 -5.93
C GLY A 50 11.36 -2.12 -4.50
N HIS A 51 11.43 -1.04 -3.72
CA HIS A 51 11.93 -1.04 -2.34
C HIS A 51 10.87 -0.60 -1.35
N GLY A 52 9.62 -0.96 -1.63
CA GLY A 52 8.53 -0.64 -0.74
C GLY A 52 7.36 -1.58 -0.98
N LEU A 53 6.39 -1.52 -0.09
CA LEU A 53 5.20 -2.37 -0.15
C LEU A 53 3.96 -1.52 0.08
N HIS A 54 2.92 -1.81 -0.68
CA HIS A 54 1.58 -1.26 -0.46
C HIS A 54 0.69 -2.40 0.00
N VAL A 55 0.11 -2.28 1.20
CA VAL A 55 -0.82 -3.28 1.71
C VAL A 55 -2.17 -2.61 1.89
N PHE A 56 -3.13 -2.99 1.07
CA PHE A 56 -4.46 -2.40 1.08
C PHE A 56 -5.36 -3.18 2.03
N VAL A 57 -6.03 -2.44 2.91
CA VAL A 57 -6.91 -3.02 3.92
C VAL A 57 -8.22 -2.25 3.97
N ARG A 58 -9.21 -2.83 4.63
CA ARG A 58 -10.46 -2.13 4.90
C ARG A 58 -10.34 -1.45 6.26
N SER A 59 -10.36 -0.11 6.25
CA SER A 59 -10.21 0.66 7.47
C SER A 59 -10.63 2.11 7.26
N SER A 60 -11.18 2.71 8.30
CA SER A 60 -11.49 4.15 8.32
C SER A 60 -10.72 4.85 9.43
N GLU A 61 -9.72 4.20 10.01
CA GLU A 61 -8.89 4.80 11.04
C GLU A 61 -8.15 6.01 10.49
N PRO A 62 -7.83 7.01 11.33
CA PRO A 62 -7.11 8.19 10.86
C PRO A 62 -5.76 7.84 10.25
N SER A 63 -5.40 8.57 9.20
CA SER A 63 -4.09 8.42 8.59
C SER A 63 -2.99 8.84 9.56
N PHE A 64 -1.81 8.22 9.44
CA PHE A 64 -0.67 8.58 10.27
C PHE A 64 0.63 8.28 9.53
N ARG A 65 1.72 8.81 10.07
CA ARG A 65 3.05 8.62 9.50
C ARG A 65 4.04 8.32 10.62
N ARG A 66 4.87 7.30 10.41
CA ARG A 66 5.99 6.95 11.29
C ARG A 66 7.21 6.72 10.43
N ALA A 67 8.38 6.55 11.06
CA ALA A 67 9.60 6.28 10.34
C ALA A 67 9.44 5.05 9.44
N GLY A 68 9.48 5.27 8.13
CA GLY A 68 9.41 4.20 7.14
C GLY A 68 8.04 3.59 6.91
N VAL A 69 7.02 3.99 7.66
CA VAL A 69 5.68 3.42 7.51
C VAL A 69 4.64 4.54 7.53
N GLU A 70 3.79 4.56 6.53
CA GLU A 70 2.70 5.52 6.44
C GLU A 70 1.39 4.78 6.25
N PHE A 71 0.35 5.28 6.89
CA PHE A 71 -0.99 4.72 6.75
C PHE A 71 -1.91 5.81 6.26
N TYR A 72 -2.59 5.53 5.15
CA TYR A 72 -3.52 6.47 4.55
C TYR A 72 -4.89 5.85 4.44
N SER A 73 -5.92 6.57 4.85
CA SER A 73 -7.30 6.08 4.80
C SER A 73 -8.23 6.98 4.00
N HIS A 74 -7.72 8.13 3.52
CA HIS A 74 -8.53 9.04 2.71
C HIS A 74 -7.65 10.05 2.01
N SER A 75 -8.21 10.68 0.96
CA SER A 75 -7.59 11.83 0.29
C SER A 75 -6.17 11.56 -0.18
N ARG A 76 -5.89 10.33 -0.56
CA ARG A 76 -4.58 9.95 -1.02
C ARG A 76 -4.70 9.06 -2.25
N PHE A 77 -3.95 9.40 -3.29
CA PHE A 77 -3.89 8.62 -4.52
C PHE A 77 -2.68 7.71 -4.45
N ILE A 78 -2.88 6.41 -4.60
CA ILE A 78 -1.80 5.42 -4.58
C ILE A 78 -1.59 4.92 -5.99
N ARG A 79 -0.36 5.04 -6.47
CA ARG A 79 -0.01 4.52 -7.78
C ARG A 79 0.13 3.01 -7.71
N MET A 80 -0.63 2.31 -8.54
CA MET A 80 -0.64 0.85 -8.56
C MET A 80 0.45 0.35 -9.51
N THR A 81 1.13 -0.71 -9.10
CA THR A 81 2.19 -1.32 -9.91
C THR A 81 1.75 -2.63 -10.54
N GLY A 82 0.80 -3.30 -9.94
CA GLY A 82 0.38 -4.63 -10.38
C GLY A 82 1.36 -5.72 -10.00
N ARG A 83 2.43 -5.40 -9.31
CA ARG A 83 3.42 -6.39 -8.88
C ARG A 83 3.01 -6.97 -7.53
N ARG A 84 2.14 -7.96 -7.58
CA ARG A 84 1.55 -8.58 -6.39
C ARG A 84 2.62 -9.05 -5.40
N TRP A 85 2.36 -8.83 -4.12
CA TRP A 85 3.23 -9.26 -3.04
C TRP A 85 2.39 -9.95 -1.97
N PRO A 86 2.85 -11.06 -1.37
CA PRO A 86 3.93 -11.91 -1.90
C PRO A 86 3.51 -12.59 -3.19
N LYS A 87 4.48 -13.06 -3.91
CA LYS A 87 4.20 -13.75 -5.16
C LYS A 87 3.55 -15.11 -4.93
#